data_086a412734c430a4d3c579da7c8f7d9d
#
_entry.id   086a412734c430a4d3c579da7c8f7d9d
#
_cell.length_a   1.000
_cell.length_b   1.000
_cell.length_c   1.000
_cell.angle_alpha   90.00
_cell.angle_beta   90.00
_cell.angle_gamma   90.00
#
_symmetry.space_group_name_H-M   'P 1'
#
loop_
_entity.id
_entity.type
_entity.pdbx_description
1 polymer ?
#
loop_
_entity_poly.entity_id
_entity_poly.type
_entity_poly.pdbx_seq_one_letter_code
_entity_poly.pdbx_strand_id
1 'polypeptide(L)'
;MGLGAMIHAALSAWAEDRVPDVPERWSEVGARVQAAGARLAAGAPGETLVVTSGGVISRLAQAALSLPDRAAVDLNLSLRNSGLCEFQIRPYGLALGTWNALPHLHDARELWTYY
;
A
#
# COMPACT_ATOMS: atom_id res chain seq x y z
N MET A 1 -22.25 -12.02 -1.34
CA MET A 1 -20.82 -11.69 -1.45
C MET A 1 -20.44 -10.81 -0.26
N GLY A 2 -19.40 -11.16 0.47
CA GLY A 2 -18.92 -10.38 1.60
C GLY A 2 -18.23 -9.07 1.18
N LEU A 3 -18.06 -8.16 2.14
CA LEU A 3 -17.44 -6.86 1.89
C LEU A 3 -16.04 -6.98 1.29
N GLY A 4 -15.20 -7.86 1.84
CA GLY A 4 -13.84 -8.08 1.32
C GLY A 4 -13.83 -8.55 -0.13
N ALA A 5 -14.74 -9.46 -0.49
CA ALA A 5 -14.86 -9.94 -1.86
C ALA A 5 -15.34 -8.83 -2.81
N MET A 6 -16.22 -7.95 -2.36
CA MET A 6 -16.68 -6.81 -3.15
C MET A 6 -15.55 -5.81 -3.40
N ILE A 7 -14.78 -5.51 -2.37
CA ILE A 7 -13.63 -4.60 -2.49
C ILE A 7 -12.58 -5.21 -3.42
N HIS A 8 -12.30 -6.51 -3.26
CA HIS A 8 -11.36 -7.21 -4.13
C HIS A 8 -11.78 -7.12 -5.60
N ALA A 9 -13.05 -7.39 -5.88
CA ALA A 9 -13.59 -7.33 -7.24
C ALA A 9 -13.49 -5.91 -7.82
N ALA A 10 -13.82 -4.89 -7.03
CA ALA A 10 -13.76 -3.50 -7.46
C ALA A 10 -12.31 -3.06 -7.75
N LEU A 11 -11.38 -3.35 -6.86
CA LEU A 11 -9.98 -3.03 -7.03
C LEU A 11 -9.36 -3.75 -8.23
N SER A 12 -9.71 -5.02 -8.41
CA SER A 12 -9.23 -5.82 -9.55
C SER A 12 -9.73 -5.24 -10.87
N ALA A 13 -11.00 -4.87 -10.94
CA ALA A 13 -11.57 -4.24 -12.13
C ALA A 13 -10.87 -2.91 -12.45
N TRP A 14 -10.58 -2.12 -11.43
CA TRP A 14 -9.86 -0.86 -11.58
C TRP A 14 -8.42 -1.08 -12.04
N ALA A 15 -7.72 -2.06 -11.46
CA ALA A 15 -6.36 -2.41 -11.86
C ALA A 15 -6.28 -2.92 -13.30
N GLU A 16 -7.33 -3.55 -13.79
CA GLU A 16 -7.45 -4.04 -15.17
C GLU A 16 -8.02 -3.01 -16.15
N ASP A 17 -8.20 -1.77 -15.70
CA ASP A 17 -8.76 -0.66 -16.48
C ASP A 17 -10.17 -0.96 -17.05
N ARG A 18 -10.98 -1.69 -16.27
CA ARG A 18 -12.34 -2.10 -16.66
C ARG A 18 -13.44 -1.24 -16.04
N VAL A 19 -13.08 -0.18 -15.32
CA VAL A 19 -14.06 0.74 -14.72
C VAL A 19 -14.06 2.03 -15.54
N PRO A 20 -15.18 2.39 -16.19
CA PRO A 20 -15.26 3.62 -16.97
C PRO A 20 -15.41 4.85 -16.08
N ASP A 21 -15.03 6.00 -16.61
CA ASP A 21 -15.27 7.32 -16.02
C ASP A 21 -14.72 7.48 -14.59
N VAL A 22 -13.60 6.84 -14.30
CA VAL A 22 -12.94 7.01 -13.00
C VAL A 22 -12.24 8.37 -12.93
N PRO A 23 -12.23 9.03 -11.76
CA PRO A 23 -11.48 10.28 -11.58
C PRO A 23 -9.99 10.11 -11.81
N GLU A 24 -9.45 8.95 -11.47
CA GLU A 24 -8.04 8.62 -11.63
C GLU A 24 -7.90 7.14 -11.96
N ARG A 25 -7.07 6.83 -12.94
CA ARG A 25 -6.78 5.46 -13.33
C ARG A 25 -5.82 4.81 -12.35
N TRP A 26 -5.84 3.50 -12.28
CA TRP A 26 -4.90 2.71 -11.49
C TRP A 26 -3.43 3.08 -11.79
N SER A 27 -3.08 3.19 -13.07
CA SER A 27 -1.73 3.57 -13.49
C SER A 27 -1.35 4.98 -13.05
N GLU A 28 -2.29 5.92 -13.05
CA GLU A 28 -2.06 7.30 -12.64
C GLU A 28 -1.78 7.38 -11.12
N VAL A 29 -2.55 6.65 -10.33
CA VAL A 29 -2.32 6.55 -8.89
C VAL A 29 -0.93 5.95 -8.62
N GLY A 30 -0.58 4.87 -9.33
CA GLY A 30 0.73 4.24 -9.21
C GLY A 30 1.88 5.20 -9.48
N ALA A 31 1.77 5.98 -10.56
CA ALA A 31 2.79 6.97 -10.91
C ALA A 31 2.91 8.05 -9.83
N ARG A 32 1.79 8.51 -9.30
CA ARG A 32 1.75 9.52 -8.24
C ARG A 32 2.35 8.99 -6.94
N VAL A 33 2.06 7.75 -6.58
CA VAL A 33 2.63 7.09 -5.39
C VAL A 33 4.14 6.92 -5.54
N GLN A 34 4.61 6.48 -6.70
CA GLN A 34 6.03 6.33 -6.96
C GLN A 34 6.77 7.68 -6.90
N ALA A 35 6.17 8.74 -7.44
CA ALA A 35 6.75 10.08 -7.36
C ALA A 35 6.87 10.54 -5.89
N ALA A 36 5.84 10.29 -5.07
CA ALA A 36 5.88 10.60 -3.65
C ALA A 36 6.96 9.80 -2.93
N GLY A 37 7.09 8.50 -3.24
CA GLY A 37 8.14 7.65 -2.69
C GLY A 37 9.54 8.15 -3.04
N ALA A 38 9.74 8.57 -4.28
CA ALA A 38 11.02 9.14 -4.72
C ALA A 38 11.36 10.43 -3.98
N ARG A 39 10.37 11.28 -3.74
CA ARG A 39 10.56 12.51 -2.96
C ARG A 39 10.94 12.23 -1.51
N LEU A 40 10.31 11.24 -0.89
CA LEU A 40 10.67 10.80 0.46
C LEU A 40 12.09 10.24 0.50
N ALA A 41 12.47 9.44 -0.48
CA ALA A 41 13.81 8.86 -0.57
C ALA A 41 14.89 9.92 -0.79
N ALA A 42 14.57 11.01 -1.46
CA ALA A 42 15.52 12.13 -1.72
C ALA A 42 15.56 13.16 -0.57
N GLY A 43 14.73 13.00 0.45
CA GLY A 43 14.64 13.91 1.56
C GLY A 43 15.83 13.85 2.52
N ALA A 44 15.73 14.59 3.62
CA ALA A 44 16.77 14.63 4.63
C ALA A 44 17.02 13.24 5.23
N PRO A 45 18.28 12.90 5.60
CA PRO A 45 18.57 11.62 6.24
C PRO A 45 17.88 11.52 7.60
N GLY A 46 17.65 10.28 8.03
CA GLY A 46 16.98 9.97 9.29
C GLY A 46 15.66 9.28 9.06
N GLU A 47 14.86 9.21 10.10
CA GLU A 47 13.55 8.55 10.06
C GLU A 47 12.44 9.55 9.75
N THR A 48 11.53 9.16 8.87
CA THR A 48 10.34 9.95 8.53
C THR A 48 9.11 9.10 8.79
N LEU A 49 8.18 9.62 9.58
CA LEU A 49 6.88 8.99 9.78
C LEU A 49 5.90 9.53 8.73
N VAL A 50 5.30 8.63 7.98
CA VAL A 50 4.28 8.96 6.99
C VAL A 50 2.97 8.30 7.39
N VAL A 51 1.91 9.09 7.51
CA VAL A 51 0.56 8.58 7.78
C VAL A 51 -0.22 8.61 6.49
N THR A 52 -0.70 7.46 6.05
CA THR A 52 -1.38 7.33 4.76
C THR A 52 -2.34 6.14 4.76
N SER A 53 -2.90 5.82 3.61
CA SER A 53 -3.88 4.75 3.43
C SER A 53 -3.25 3.46 2.92
N GLY A 54 -3.99 2.35 3.10
CA GLY A 54 -3.55 1.04 2.65
C GLY A 54 -3.30 0.95 1.15
N GLY A 55 -4.08 1.65 0.35
CA GLY A 55 -3.90 1.69 -1.10
C GLY A 55 -2.55 2.28 -1.50
N VAL A 56 -2.12 3.34 -0.82
CA VAL A 56 -0.81 3.96 -1.07
C VAL A 56 0.31 3.02 -0.62
N ILE A 57 0.20 2.47 0.57
CA ILE A 57 1.24 1.58 1.13
C ILE A 57 1.42 0.33 0.26
N SER A 58 0.33 -0.29 -0.18
CA SER A 58 0.38 -1.48 -1.03
C SER A 58 1.04 -1.20 -2.38
N ARG A 59 0.81 0.00 -2.95
CA ARG A 59 1.44 0.37 -4.22
C ARG A 59 2.92 0.69 -4.06
N LEU A 60 3.35 1.23 -2.91
CA LEU A 60 4.79 1.37 -2.58
C LEU A 60 5.45 0.00 -2.46
N ALA A 61 4.81 -0.93 -1.76
CA ALA A 61 5.32 -2.29 -1.63
C ALA A 61 5.39 -3.01 -2.98
N GLN A 62 4.37 -2.83 -3.81
CA GLN A 62 4.36 -3.36 -5.18
C GLN A 62 5.59 -2.89 -5.96
N ALA A 63 5.88 -1.60 -5.92
CA ALA A 63 7.03 -1.05 -6.62
C ALA A 63 8.35 -1.57 -6.04
N ALA A 64 8.47 -1.61 -4.72
CA ALA A 64 9.68 -2.08 -4.04
C ALA A 64 10.01 -3.54 -4.34
N LEU A 65 8.98 -4.37 -4.50
CA LEU A 65 9.12 -5.81 -4.72
C LEU A 65 8.93 -6.23 -6.18
N SER A 66 8.66 -5.30 -7.07
CA SER A 66 8.38 -5.56 -8.49
C SER A 66 7.24 -6.58 -8.69
N LEU A 67 6.12 -6.34 -8.01
CA LEU A 67 4.98 -7.25 -8.02
C LEU A 67 3.96 -6.87 -9.11
N PRO A 68 3.18 -7.85 -9.61
CA PRO A 68 2.07 -7.55 -10.52
C PRO A 68 0.92 -6.85 -9.79
N ASP A 69 0.03 -6.20 -10.56
CA ASP A 69 -1.08 -5.43 -10.00
C ASP A 69 -1.99 -6.24 -9.08
N ARG A 70 -2.27 -7.50 -9.42
CA ARG A 70 -3.11 -8.35 -8.56
C ARG A 70 -2.51 -8.54 -7.17
N ALA A 71 -1.18 -8.58 -7.06
CA ALA A 71 -0.52 -8.70 -5.77
C ALA A 71 -0.69 -7.44 -4.95
N ALA A 72 -0.70 -6.26 -5.58
CA ALA A 72 -0.98 -5.00 -4.88
C ALA A 72 -2.41 -4.98 -4.31
N VAL A 73 -3.38 -5.52 -5.04
CA VAL A 73 -4.76 -5.67 -4.55
C VAL A 73 -4.80 -6.58 -3.31
N ASP A 74 -4.13 -7.73 -3.38
CA ASP A 74 -4.07 -8.66 -2.26
C ASP A 74 -3.38 -8.05 -1.03
N LEU A 75 -2.28 -7.35 -1.24
CA LEU A 75 -1.57 -6.64 -0.18
C LEU A 75 -2.45 -5.58 0.49
N ASN A 76 -3.18 -4.80 -0.32
CA ASN A 76 -4.08 -3.79 0.22
C ASN A 76 -5.14 -4.40 1.13
N LEU A 77 -5.72 -5.52 0.73
CA LEU A 77 -6.74 -6.20 1.53
C LEU A 77 -6.18 -6.90 2.77
N SER A 78 -4.89 -7.20 2.79
CA SER A 78 -4.22 -7.81 3.94
C SER A 78 -3.86 -6.80 5.03
N LEU A 79 -3.79 -5.52 4.69
CA LEU A 79 -3.42 -4.49 5.65
C LEU A 79 -4.47 -4.32 6.73
N ARG A 80 -3.98 -4.29 7.96
CA ARG A 80 -4.81 -4.01 9.14
C ARG A 80 -4.83 -2.51 9.41
N ASN A 81 -5.93 -2.02 9.92
CA ASN A 81 -6.02 -0.63 10.34
C ASN A 81 -4.96 -0.35 11.41
N SER A 82 -4.29 0.78 11.31
CA SER A 82 -3.14 1.20 12.11
C SER A 82 -1.88 0.33 11.96
N GLY A 83 -1.83 -0.52 10.93
CA GLY A 83 -0.65 -1.33 10.64
C GLY A 83 0.57 -0.49 10.30
N LEU A 84 1.72 -0.91 10.81
CA LEU A 84 3.00 -0.26 10.54
C LEU A 84 3.75 -1.00 9.44
N CYS A 85 4.24 -0.25 8.47
CA CYS A 85 5.12 -0.76 7.43
C CYS A 85 6.40 0.09 7.42
N GLU A 86 7.54 -0.55 7.30
CA GLU A 86 8.82 0.14 7.24
C GLU A 86 9.45 -0.06 5.88
N PHE A 87 9.95 1.03 5.31
CA PHE A 87 10.72 1.02 4.08
C PHE A 87 12.09 1.61 4.38
N GLN A 88 13.12 1.02 3.81
CA GLN A 88 14.48 1.50 3.90
C GLN A 88 14.86 2.19 2.59
N ILE A 89 15.53 3.33 2.71
CA ILE A 89 16.05 4.03 1.55
C ILE A 89 17.37 3.38 1.14
N ARG A 90 17.43 2.92 -0.11
CA ARG A 90 18.61 2.29 -0.72
C ARG A 90 19.02 3.06 -1.96
N PRO A 91 20.25 2.88 -2.46
CA PRO A 91 20.69 3.55 -3.70
C PRO A 91 19.79 3.27 -4.91
N TYR A 92 19.14 2.09 -4.94
CA TYR A 92 18.24 1.68 -6.03
C TYR A 92 16.77 2.03 -5.79
N GLY A 93 16.42 2.67 -4.68
CA GLY A 93 15.05 3.04 -4.33
C GLY A 93 14.65 2.57 -2.94
N LEU A 94 13.35 2.38 -2.73
CA LEU A 94 12.82 1.89 -1.46
C LEU A 94 12.87 0.36 -1.39
N ALA A 95 13.30 -0.16 -0.26
CA ALA A 95 13.24 -1.59 0.05
C ALA A 95 12.25 -1.80 1.20
N LEU A 96 11.41 -2.84 1.10
CA LEU A 96 10.47 -3.18 2.16
C LEU A 96 11.21 -3.87 3.31
N GLY A 97 11.06 -3.33 4.53
CA GLY A 97 11.65 -3.89 5.74
C GLY A 97 10.64 -4.62 6.60
N THR A 98 9.53 -3.96 6.92
CA THR A 98 8.47 -4.52 7.77
C THR A 98 7.12 -4.33 7.11
N TRP A 99 6.27 -5.35 7.20
CA TRP A 99 4.94 -5.30 6.61
C TRP A 99 3.86 -5.56 7.66
N ASN A 100 2.93 -4.60 7.80
CA ASN A 100 1.65 -4.79 8.49
C ASN A 100 1.81 -5.21 9.96
N ALA A 101 2.76 -4.62 10.67
CA ALA A 101 2.98 -4.91 12.09
C ALA A 101 2.04 -4.10 12.97
N LEU A 102 1.60 -4.70 14.07
CA LEU A 102 0.72 -4.08 15.06
C LEU A 102 1.31 -4.22 16.48
N PRO A 103 2.52 -3.67 16.73
CA PRO A 103 3.15 -3.83 18.04
C PRO A 103 2.34 -3.18 19.17
N HIS A 104 1.60 -2.12 18.88
CA HIS A 104 0.74 -1.41 19.81
C HIS A 104 -0.55 -2.18 20.15
N LEU A 105 -0.90 -3.21 19.36
CA LEU A 105 -2.06 -4.08 19.57
C LEU A 105 -1.65 -5.54 19.72
N HIS A 106 -0.40 -5.77 20.13
CA HIS A 106 0.17 -7.12 20.27
C HIS A 106 -0.69 -8.03 21.15
N ASP A 107 -1.16 -7.51 22.29
CA ASP A 107 -1.96 -8.26 23.27
C ASP A 107 -3.47 -8.04 23.11
N ALA A 108 -3.90 -7.43 22.02
CA ALA A 108 -5.30 -7.03 21.82
C ALA A 108 -5.78 -7.40 20.41
N ARG A 109 -5.69 -8.69 20.06
CA ARG A 109 -6.09 -9.19 18.74
C ARG A 109 -7.55 -8.91 18.39
N GLU A 110 -8.41 -8.81 19.40
CA GLU A 110 -9.81 -8.45 19.22
C GLU A 110 -10.01 -7.05 18.65
N LEU A 111 -8.98 -6.19 18.72
CA LEU A 111 -9.01 -4.85 18.16
C LEU A 111 -8.46 -4.78 16.73
N TRP A 112 -7.97 -5.89 16.19
CA TRP A 112 -7.46 -5.92 14.82
C TRP A 112 -8.62 -5.84 13.83
N THR A 113 -8.58 -4.83 12.98
CA THR A 113 -9.61 -4.61 11.97
C THR A 113 -8.99 -4.36 10.60
N TYR A 114 -9.80 -4.52 9.58
CA TYR A 114 -9.43 -4.29 8.18
C TYR A 114 -10.37 -3.26 7.57
N TYR A 115 -9.96 -2.66 6.48
CA TYR A 115 -10.74 -1.66 5.73
C TYR A 115 -11.75 -0.87 6.61
#